data_5949ad66d520b6432dea2f8ac9f57317
#
_entry.id   5949ad66d520b6432dea2f8ac9f57317
#
_cell.length_a   1.000
_cell.length_b   1.000
_cell.length_c   1.000
_cell.angle_alpha   90.00
_cell.angle_beta   90.00
_cell.angle_gamma   90.00
#
_symmetry.space_group_name_H-M   'P 1'
#
loop_
_entity.id
_entity.type
_entity.pdbx_description
1 polymer ?
#
loop_
_entity_poly.entity_id
_entity_poly.type
_entity_poly.pdbx_seq_one_letter_code
_entity_poly.pdbx_strand_id
1 'polypeptide(L)'
;MSGSEEAKAVVPAITLVAALWLLLFFFIKAGRIVNYISTPVMGGFISGIGVTIILMQAAKLFGGNAGTGEAIQLVMHIAGEFGSFNLLSAVLGVGTVVIILVAKKFIPKFPMSVLLMVLGALATAIFHIDRFGVKLLPHVDKGLPGFSLPDMSV
;
A
#
# COMPACT_ATOMS: atom_id res chain seq x y z
N MET A 1 13.16 4.34 -17.59
CA MET A 1 13.38 2.89 -17.78
C MET A 1 14.59 2.39 -16.97
N SER A 2 15.64 3.19 -16.77
CA SER A 2 16.81 2.85 -15.94
C SER A 2 16.47 2.60 -14.46
N GLY A 3 15.63 3.42 -13.86
CA GLY A 3 15.30 3.29 -12.43
C GLY A 3 14.61 1.98 -12.01
N SER A 4 13.93 1.29 -12.92
CA SER A 4 13.32 -0.01 -12.61
C SER A 4 14.35 -1.16 -12.57
N GLU A 5 15.38 -1.10 -13.39
CA GLU A 5 16.46 -2.10 -13.39
C GLU A 5 17.39 -1.90 -12.19
N GLU A 6 17.75 -0.65 -11.89
CA GLU A 6 18.50 -0.31 -10.67
C GLU A 6 17.74 -0.75 -9.40
N ALA A 7 16.43 -0.53 -9.34
CA ALA A 7 15.60 -0.98 -8.22
C ALA A 7 15.58 -2.52 -8.09
N LYS A 8 15.55 -3.26 -9.20
CA LYS A 8 15.60 -4.73 -9.19
C LYS A 8 16.91 -5.28 -8.63
N ALA A 9 18.02 -4.56 -8.83
CA ALA A 9 19.32 -4.93 -8.29
C ALA A 9 19.48 -4.52 -6.82
N VAL A 10 19.08 -3.29 -6.48
CA VAL A 10 19.32 -2.68 -5.16
C VAL A 10 18.37 -3.22 -4.09
N VAL A 11 17.09 -3.46 -4.41
CA VAL A 11 16.10 -3.94 -3.41
C VAL A 11 16.50 -5.28 -2.79
N PRO A 12 16.92 -6.32 -3.55
CA PRO A 12 17.37 -7.57 -2.96
C PRO A 12 18.62 -7.40 -2.09
N ALA A 13 19.55 -6.53 -2.48
CA ALA A 13 20.77 -6.26 -1.70
C ALA A 13 20.41 -5.61 -0.35
N ILE A 14 19.55 -4.59 -0.33
CA ILE A 14 19.05 -3.95 0.90
C ILE A 14 18.35 -4.99 1.78
N THR A 15 17.52 -5.85 1.20
CA THR A 15 16.81 -6.90 1.92
C THR A 15 17.77 -7.87 2.60
N LEU A 16 18.85 -8.26 1.90
CA LEU A 16 19.88 -9.15 2.44
C LEU A 16 20.61 -8.50 3.62
N VAL A 17 21.03 -7.25 3.47
CA VAL A 17 21.65 -6.48 4.56
C VAL A 17 20.71 -6.35 5.75
N ALA A 18 19.45 -6.02 5.53
CA ALA A 18 18.44 -5.95 6.58
C ALA A 18 18.26 -7.31 7.30
N ALA A 19 18.24 -8.41 6.54
CA ALA A 19 18.15 -9.76 7.11
C ALA A 19 19.37 -10.09 7.99
N LEU A 20 20.58 -9.73 7.57
CA LEU A 20 21.79 -9.90 8.38
C LEU A 20 21.73 -9.10 9.68
N TRP A 21 21.27 -7.85 9.64
CA TRP A 21 21.04 -7.03 10.84
C TRP A 21 20.01 -7.65 11.78
N LEU A 22 18.91 -8.18 11.23
CA LEU A 22 17.89 -8.85 12.04
C LEU A 22 18.43 -10.13 12.71
N LEU A 23 19.26 -10.90 12.00
CA LEU A 23 19.95 -12.04 12.57
C LEU A 23 20.90 -11.63 13.71
N LEU A 24 21.67 -10.57 13.51
CA LEU A 24 22.52 -10.01 14.58
C LEU A 24 21.68 -9.62 15.79
N PHE A 25 20.58 -8.90 15.60
CA PHE A 25 19.67 -8.51 16.67
C PHE A 25 19.06 -9.71 17.40
N PHE A 26 18.80 -10.80 16.67
CA PHE A 26 18.34 -12.05 17.27
C PHE A 26 19.39 -12.62 18.23
N PHE A 27 20.65 -12.74 17.79
CA PHE A 27 21.71 -13.28 18.63
C PHE A 27 22.00 -12.46 19.89
N ILE A 28 21.99 -11.14 19.79
CA ILE A 28 22.17 -10.23 20.96
C ILE A 28 20.90 -10.08 21.79
N LYS A 29 19.80 -10.79 21.41
CA LYS A 29 18.49 -10.73 22.09
C LYS A 29 17.95 -9.28 22.19
N ALA A 30 18.19 -8.47 21.16
CA ALA A 30 17.76 -7.07 21.11
C ALA A 30 16.25 -6.88 21.27
N GLY A 31 15.44 -7.91 20.97
CA GLY A 31 14.00 -7.89 21.25
C GLY A 31 13.62 -7.59 22.70
N ARG A 32 14.54 -7.81 23.65
CA ARG A 32 14.29 -7.42 25.05
C ARG A 32 14.18 -5.90 25.24
N ILE A 33 14.82 -5.11 24.37
CA ILE A 33 14.77 -3.64 24.41
C ILE A 33 13.34 -3.16 24.17
N VAL A 34 12.55 -3.91 23.37
CA VAL A 34 11.13 -3.56 23.10
C VAL A 34 10.30 -3.54 24.38
N ASN A 35 10.67 -4.34 25.40
CA ASN A 35 9.96 -4.37 26.68
C ASN A 35 10.09 -3.06 27.48
N TYR A 36 11.07 -2.22 27.14
CA TYR A 36 11.26 -0.89 27.76
C TYR A 36 10.43 0.19 27.07
N ILE A 37 9.85 -0.11 25.87
CA ILE A 37 8.99 0.83 25.18
C ILE A 37 7.60 0.76 25.81
N SER A 38 7.12 1.88 26.33
CA SER A 38 5.79 1.92 26.95
C SER A 38 4.68 1.69 25.93
N THR A 39 3.62 1.00 26.34
CA THR A 39 2.45 0.72 25.49
C THR A 39 1.84 1.98 24.85
N PRO A 40 1.73 3.14 25.55
CA PRO A 40 1.24 4.36 24.93
C PRO A 40 2.12 4.86 23.78
N VAL A 41 3.45 4.74 23.90
CA VAL A 41 4.39 5.16 22.84
C VAL A 41 4.20 4.28 21.59
N MET A 42 4.13 2.96 21.78
CA MET A 42 3.85 2.05 20.67
C MET A 42 2.49 2.30 20.04
N GLY A 43 1.46 2.55 20.85
CA GLY A 43 0.13 2.90 20.39
C GLY A 43 0.13 4.17 19.55
N GLY A 44 0.82 5.23 19.99
CA GLY A 44 0.97 6.46 19.25
C GLY A 44 1.70 6.29 17.93
N PHE A 45 2.79 5.52 17.93
CA PHE A 45 3.57 5.22 16.73
C PHE A 45 2.73 4.46 15.67
N ILE A 46 2.05 3.39 16.07
CA ILE A 46 1.19 2.61 15.17
C ILE A 46 0.04 3.45 14.63
N SER A 47 -0.58 4.28 15.48
CA SER A 47 -1.64 5.19 15.06
C SER A 47 -1.14 6.23 14.07
N GLY A 48 0.04 6.80 14.28
CA GLY A 48 0.67 7.75 13.38
C GLY A 48 0.94 7.14 12.00
N ILE A 49 1.50 5.93 11.96
CA ILE A 49 1.69 5.19 10.70
C ILE A 49 0.34 4.94 10.02
N GLY A 50 -0.69 4.51 10.78
CA GLY A 50 -2.02 4.28 10.24
C GLY A 50 -2.61 5.52 9.57
N VAL A 51 -2.53 6.67 10.22
CA VAL A 51 -2.97 7.96 9.66
C VAL A 51 -2.20 8.30 8.39
N THR A 52 -0.88 8.14 8.40
CA THR A 52 -0.04 8.39 7.22
C THR A 52 -0.45 7.53 6.04
N ILE A 53 -0.67 6.23 6.26
CA ILE A 53 -1.14 5.31 5.21
C ILE A 53 -2.50 5.74 4.67
N ILE A 54 -3.44 6.14 5.54
CA ILE A 54 -4.75 6.64 5.11
C ILE A 54 -4.58 7.86 4.22
N LEU A 55 -3.77 8.84 4.60
CA LEU A 55 -3.50 10.04 3.81
C LEU A 55 -2.85 9.70 2.47
N MET A 56 -1.87 8.80 2.44
CA MET A 56 -1.23 8.34 1.20
C MET A 56 -2.22 7.70 0.22
N GLN A 57 -3.22 6.99 0.72
CA GLN A 57 -4.19 6.29 -0.12
C GLN A 57 -5.45 7.12 -0.43
N ALA A 58 -5.67 8.21 0.31
CA ALA A 58 -6.89 9.01 0.16
C ALA A 58 -7.07 9.54 -1.28
N ALA A 59 -6.01 10.06 -1.90
CA ALA A 59 -6.08 10.53 -3.28
C ALA A 59 -6.49 9.43 -4.28
N LYS A 60 -6.09 8.18 -4.03
CA LYS A 60 -6.46 7.05 -4.90
C LYS A 60 -7.95 6.72 -4.88
N LEU A 61 -8.64 6.96 -3.76
CA LEU A 61 -10.09 6.77 -3.70
C LEU A 61 -10.84 7.64 -4.71
N PHE A 62 -10.25 8.79 -5.05
CA PHE A 62 -10.82 9.73 -6.00
C PHE A 62 -10.20 9.64 -7.41
N GLY A 63 -9.37 8.61 -7.67
CA GLY A 63 -8.73 8.43 -8.96
C GLY A 63 -7.44 9.23 -9.13
N GLY A 64 -6.97 9.93 -8.11
CA GLY A 64 -5.68 10.64 -8.08
C GLY A 64 -4.48 9.68 -7.95
N ASN A 65 -3.29 10.25 -7.85
CA ASN A 65 -2.08 9.50 -7.58
C ASN A 65 -1.84 9.37 -6.07
N ALA A 66 -1.15 8.31 -5.65
CA ALA A 66 -0.71 8.21 -4.27
C ALA A 66 0.23 9.37 -3.93
N GLY A 67 0.00 10.00 -2.80
CA GLY A 67 0.94 10.96 -2.24
C GLY A 67 2.17 10.27 -1.66
N THR A 68 3.28 11.00 -1.60
CA THR A 68 4.52 10.60 -0.94
C THR A 68 5.00 11.74 -0.04
N GLY A 69 5.73 11.41 1.00
CA GLY A 69 6.30 12.40 1.91
C GLY A 69 5.62 12.46 3.27
N GLU A 70 5.80 13.57 3.97
CA GLU A 70 5.27 13.78 5.30
C GLU A 70 3.77 14.13 5.30
N ALA A 71 3.09 14.01 6.44
CA ALA A 71 1.64 14.20 6.55
C ALA A 71 1.15 15.54 5.98
N ILE A 72 1.89 16.63 6.19
CA ILE A 72 1.54 17.95 5.66
C ILE A 72 1.62 17.97 4.13
N GLN A 73 2.68 17.38 3.57
CA GLN A 73 2.85 17.27 2.12
C GLN A 73 1.75 16.41 1.50
N LEU A 74 1.33 15.34 2.17
CA LEU A 74 0.22 14.48 1.74
C LEU A 74 -1.11 15.23 1.70
N VAL A 75 -1.40 16.05 2.72
CA VAL A 75 -2.61 16.89 2.73
C VAL A 75 -2.57 17.91 1.61
N MET A 76 -1.43 18.57 1.39
CA MET A 76 -1.26 19.52 0.27
C MET A 76 -1.39 18.82 -1.09
N HIS A 77 -0.86 17.61 -1.22
CA HIS A 77 -0.99 16.79 -2.43
C HIS A 77 -2.47 16.47 -2.72
N ILE A 78 -3.23 16.02 -1.72
CA ILE A 78 -4.66 15.76 -1.86
C ILE A 78 -5.40 17.05 -2.30
N ALA A 79 -5.09 18.16 -1.67
CA ALA A 79 -5.69 19.45 -2.02
C ALA A 79 -5.36 19.88 -3.47
N GLY A 80 -4.14 19.62 -3.95
CA GLY A 80 -3.73 19.90 -5.33
C GLY A 80 -4.41 18.99 -6.37
N GLU A 81 -4.75 17.76 -6.00
CA GLU A 81 -5.39 16.77 -6.87
C GLU A 81 -6.91 16.95 -7.01
N PHE A 82 -7.55 17.90 -6.27
CA PHE A 82 -9.00 18.08 -6.32
C PHE A 82 -9.55 18.34 -7.73
N GLY A 83 -8.77 18.99 -8.61
CA GLY A 83 -9.15 19.24 -9.99
C GLY A 83 -9.10 18.03 -10.93
N SER A 84 -8.40 16.97 -10.53
CA SER A 84 -8.21 15.74 -11.30
C SER A 84 -9.09 14.57 -10.84
N PHE A 85 -9.95 14.77 -9.86
CA PHE A 85 -10.78 13.72 -9.31
C PHE A 85 -11.81 13.20 -10.31
N ASN A 86 -11.84 11.88 -10.45
CA ASN A 86 -12.81 11.18 -11.26
C ASN A 86 -14.01 10.77 -10.39
N LEU A 87 -15.22 11.27 -10.76
CA LEU A 87 -16.44 11.00 -10.00
C LEU A 87 -16.74 9.50 -9.89
N LEU A 88 -16.51 8.73 -10.97
CA LEU A 88 -16.73 7.28 -10.96
C LEU A 88 -15.77 6.58 -10.01
N SER A 89 -14.49 6.98 -10.03
CA SER A 89 -13.49 6.48 -9.06
C SER A 89 -13.88 6.80 -7.63
N ALA A 90 -14.37 8.01 -7.36
CA ALA A 90 -14.83 8.42 -6.05
C ALA A 90 -16.03 7.56 -5.57
N VAL A 91 -17.02 7.34 -6.42
CA VAL A 91 -18.20 6.51 -6.10
C VAL A 91 -17.77 5.05 -5.83
N LEU A 92 -16.92 4.49 -6.68
CA LEU A 92 -16.42 3.12 -6.50
C LEU A 92 -15.53 3.00 -5.24
N GLY A 93 -14.62 3.96 -5.03
CA GLY A 93 -13.71 3.96 -3.89
C GLY A 93 -14.45 4.12 -2.56
N VAL A 94 -15.25 5.18 -2.42
CA VAL A 94 -16.04 5.43 -1.21
C VAL A 94 -17.08 4.33 -0.99
N GLY A 95 -17.77 3.89 -2.06
CA GLY A 95 -18.72 2.79 -2.01
C GLY A 95 -18.09 1.50 -1.48
N THR A 96 -16.89 1.16 -1.97
CA THR A 96 -16.12 0.00 -1.48
C THR A 96 -15.83 0.12 0.02
N VAL A 97 -15.36 1.27 0.49
CA VAL A 97 -15.09 1.50 1.91
C VAL A 97 -16.37 1.33 2.75
N VAL A 98 -17.47 1.94 2.34
CA VAL A 98 -18.76 1.83 3.03
C VAL A 98 -19.23 0.38 3.09
N ILE A 99 -19.18 -0.34 1.96
CA ILE A 99 -19.57 -1.77 1.92
C ILE A 99 -18.72 -2.60 2.89
N ILE A 100 -17.40 -2.38 2.93
CA ILE A 100 -16.50 -3.11 3.84
C ILE A 100 -16.86 -2.81 5.30
N LEU A 101 -17.10 -1.54 5.66
CA LEU A 101 -17.45 -1.16 7.03
C LEU A 101 -18.79 -1.74 7.47
N VAL A 102 -19.79 -1.68 6.60
CA VAL A 102 -21.12 -2.28 6.86
C VAL A 102 -21.01 -3.80 6.97
N ALA A 103 -20.34 -4.43 6.03
CA ALA A 103 -20.16 -5.88 6.03
C ALA A 103 -19.41 -6.38 7.27
N LYS A 104 -18.39 -5.62 7.73
CA LYS A 104 -17.67 -5.94 8.97
C LYS A 104 -18.57 -5.97 10.19
N LYS A 105 -19.64 -5.16 10.21
CA LYS A 105 -20.62 -5.14 11.30
C LYS A 105 -21.55 -6.37 11.26
N PHE A 106 -21.99 -6.81 10.08
CA PHE A 106 -22.96 -7.88 9.92
C PHE A 106 -22.32 -9.25 9.71
N ILE A 107 -21.18 -9.30 9.01
CA ILE A 107 -20.50 -10.56 8.62
C ILE A 107 -19.00 -10.43 8.90
N PRO A 108 -18.57 -10.31 10.18
CA PRO A 108 -17.19 -9.98 10.54
C PRO A 108 -16.16 -11.05 10.12
N LYS A 109 -16.59 -12.30 9.94
CA LYS A 109 -15.70 -13.42 9.59
C LYS A 109 -15.47 -13.56 8.08
N PHE A 110 -16.25 -12.85 7.25
CA PHE A 110 -16.15 -12.98 5.80
C PHE A 110 -15.11 -12.01 5.25
N PRO A 111 -14.18 -12.46 4.38
CA PRO A 111 -13.13 -11.61 3.80
C PRO A 111 -13.71 -10.70 2.70
N MET A 112 -14.54 -9.72 3.08
CA MET A 112 -15.26 -8.84 2.15
C MET A 112 -14.33 -8.07 1.21
N SER A 113 -13.14 -7.69 1.65
CA SER A 113 -12.15 -7.01 0.82
C SER A 113 -11.68 -7.87 -0.35
N VAL A 114 -11.51 -9.18 -0.14
CA VAL A 114 -11.14 -10.11 -1.22
C VAL A 114 -12.28 -10.25 -2.24
N LEU A 115 -13.53 -10.39 -1.74
CA LEU A 115 -14.70 -10.45 -2.61
C LEU A 115 -14.81 -9.19 -3.48
N LEU A 116 -14.70 -8.01 -2.89
CA LEU A 116 -14.79 -6.75 -3.62
C LEU A 116 -13.64 -6.56 -4.61
N MET A 117 -12.45 -7.05 -4.30
CA MET A 117 -11.34 -7.07 -5.24
C MET A 117 -11.64 -7.93 -6.48
N VAL A 118 -12.19 -9.13 -6.27
CA VAL A 118 -12.60 -10.02 -7.38
C VAL A 118 -13.75 -9.40 -8.18
N LEU A 119 -14.77 -8.85 -7.51
CA LEU A 119 -15.87 -8.17 -8.18
C LEU A 119 -15.41 -6.94 -8.97
N GLY A 120 -14.47 -6.16 -8.44
CA GLY A 120 -13.87 -5.03 -9.14
C GLY A 120 -13.10 -5.45 -10.38
N ALA A 121 -12.34 -6.54 -10.30
CA ALA A 121 -11.63 -7.10 -11.45
C ALA A 121 -12.61 -7.60 -12.52
N LEU A 122 -13.67 -8.33 -12.14
CA LEU A 122 -14.72 -8.77 -13.05
C LEU A 122 -15.48 -7.60 -13.68
N ALA A 123 -15.84 -6.59 -12.89
CA ALA A 123 -16.49 -5.40 -13.39
C ALA A 123 -15.62 -4.66 -14.41
N THR A 124 -14.32 -4.57 -14.18
CA THR A 124 -13.38 -3.98 -15.13
C THR A 124 -13.30 -4.80 -16.41
N ALA A 125 -13.25 -6.13 -16.31
CA ALA A 125 -13.17 -7.03 -17.46
C ALA A 125 -14.45 -7.00 -18.33
N ILE A 126 -15.62 -6.85 -17.71
CA ILE A 126 -16.92 -6.90 -18.41
C ILE A 126 -17.33 -5.51 -18.92
N PHE A 127 -17.22 -4.49 -18.08
CA PHE A 127 -17.72 -3.14 -18.38
C PHE A 127 -16.66 -2.18 -18.90
N HIS A 128 -15.39 -2.62 -19.00
CA HIS A 128 -14.27 -1.77 -19.43
C HIS A 128 -14.26 -0.42 -18.71
N ILE A 129 -14.27 -0.46 -17.36
CA ILE A 129 -14.38 0.72 -16.49
C ILE A 129 -13.18 1.67 -16.68
N ASP A 130 -12.06 1.17 -17.17
CA ASP A 130 -10.88 1.94 -17.59
C ASP A 130 -11.21 3.03 -18.60
N ARG A 131 -12.16 2.80 -19.52
CA ARG A 131 -12.59 3.78 -20.53
C ARG A 131 -13.27 5.03 -19.92
N PHE A 132 -13.75 4.92 -18.70
CA PHE A 132 -14.36 6.03 -17.96
C PHE A 132 -13.36 6.80 -17.08
N GLY A 133 -12.06 6.61 -17.31
CA GLY A 133 -11.00 7.33 -16.61
C GLY A 133 -10.64 6.75 -15.23
N VAL A 134 -11.15 5.57 -14.90
CA VAL A 134 -10.73 4.87 -13.67
C VAL A 134 -9.33 4.30 -13.89
N LYS A 135 -8.38 4.69 -13.03
CA LYS A 135 -7.01 4.17 -13.08
C LYS A 135 -6.97 2.73 -12.63
N LEU A 136 -6.43 1.87 -13.47
CA LEU A 136 -6.17 0.47 -13.13
C LEU A 136 -4.78 0.29 -12.54
N LEU A 137 -4.59 -0.83 -11.85
CA LEU A 137 -3.25 -1.26 -11.44
C LEU A 137 -2.37 -1.50 -12.69
N PRO A 138 -1.08 -1.16 -12.64
CA PRO A 138 -0.18 -1.45 -13.73
C PRO A 138 -0.12 -2.96 -14.00
N HIS A 139 0.15 -3.31 -15.26
CA HIS A 139 0.30 -4.70 -15.64
C HIS A 139 1.43 -5.36 -14.83
N VAL A 140 1.11 -6.48 -14.20
CA VAL A 140 2.08 -7.30 -13.49
C VAL A 140 2.41 -8.50 -14.36
N ASP A 141 3.68 -8.69 -14.63
CA ASP A 141 4.16 -9.82 -15.42
C ASP A 141 3.77 -11.14 -14.75
N LYS A 142 3.31 -12.09 -15.57
CA LYS A 142 2.90 -13.40 -15.09
C LYS A 142 4.12 -14.24 -14.75
N GLY A 143 4.12 -14.83 -13.57
CA GLY A 143 5.13 -15.80 -13.16
C GLY A 143 5.74 -15.49 -11.80
N LEU A 144 6.48 -16.44 -11.28
CA LEU A 144 7.32 -16.24 -10.11
C LEU A 144 8.61 -15.55 -10.54
N PRO A 145 9.14 -14.61 -9.71
CA PRO A 145 10.45 -14.02 -9.98
C PRO A 145 11.50 -15.11 -10.12
N GLY A 146 12.37 -14.99 -11.13
CA GLY A 146 13.50 -15.88 -11.27
C GLY A 146 14.39 -15.84 -10.03
N PHE A 147 14.93 -17.00 -9.65
CA PHE A 147 15.88 -17.06 -8.54
C PHE A 147 17.20 -16.44 -9.01
N SER A 148 17.47 -15.22 -8.57
CA SER A 148 18.73 -14.52 -8.86
C SER A 148 19.37 -14.09 -7.54
N LEU A 149 20.70 -14.25 -7.47
CA LEU A 149 21.46 -13.66 -6.36
C LEU A 149 21.55 -12.15 -6.57
N PRO A 150 21.49 -11.36 -5.47
CA PRO A 150 21.68 -9.92 -5.56
C PRO A 150 23.06 -9.61 -6.17
N ASP A 151 23.09 -8.68 -7.10
CA ASP A 151 24.34 -8.13 -7.60
C ASP A 151 24.93 -7.20 -6.53
N MET A 152 26.08 -7.58 -5.98
CA MET A 152 26.78 -6.83 -4.94
C MET A 152 27.82 -5.85 -5.51
N SER A 153 27.84 -5.68 -6.82
CA SER A 153 28.84 -4.84 -7.52
C SER A 153 28.41 -3.37 -7.67
N VAL A 154 27.30 -2.94 -7.04
CA VAL A 154 26.78 -1.57 -7.09
C VAL A 154 27.24 -0.78 -5.88
#